data_4772cf6d6b263bfdf2fbe1afb48bdcd8
#
_entry.id   4772cf6d6b263bfdf2fbe1afb48bdcd8
#
_cell.length_a   1.000
_cell.length_b   1.000
_cell.length_c   1.000
_cell.angle_alpha   90.00
_cell.angle_beta   90.00
_cell.angle_gamma   90.00
#
_symmetry.space_group_name_H-M   'P 1'
#
loop_
_entity.id
_entity.type
_entity.pdbx_description
1 polymer ?
#
loop_
_entity_poly.entity_id
_entity_poly.type
_entity_poly.pdbx_seq_one_letter_code
_entity_poly.pdbx_strand_id
1 'polypeptide(L)'
;MNIVIVGTGYVGLVTGVGLAELGNTVSFIDLDTEKIKKLKNKELPFFEPDLDKYFSKIENFERMSFHSNYEDLNWDIVEVVFICVQTPNNTKTNSVDTKFLESAISKIAELNNEDIIITVKSTIPPYEIENVCNNIGFDQNLITFNPEFLREGSAVYDFFNPDRIVLGGLNTDKTDKLKSLYKDFDAEIIITDPISSQLIKYLSNTYLPMRLSFVNEATRLSKYSGANLQDVLKGVGFDNRIGSHYFRPSPSWGGSCFPKDLVEVNNFYKDGDLNLPLISNIIKSNNEHLNWTVQKMLMLKNDNNLNKIFLVGAAFKEDTDDLRNSPTLDIYKIFEEIGEEAVSYTHLRAHETLTD
;
A
#
# COMPACT_ATOMS: atom_id res chain seq x y z
N MET A 1 -15.09 -19.84 -7.85
CA MET A 1 -13.88 -20.49 -7.32
C MET A 1 -13.89 -20.52 -5.81
N ASN A 2 -13.16 -21.48 -5.21
CA ASN A 2 -12.89 -21.53 -3.79
C ASN A 2 -11.50 -20.91 -3.54
N ILE A 3 -11.49 -19.79 -2.84
CA ILE A 3 -10.31 -18.93 -2.70
C ILE A 3 -9.95 -18.82 -1.22
N VAL A 4 -8.67 -18.88 -0.91
CA VAL A 4 -8.15 -18.58 0.43
C VAL A 4 -7.36 -17.28 0.39
N ILE A 5 -7.61 -16.41 1.34
CA ILE A 5 -6.85 -15.18 1.58
C ILE A 5 -6.05 -15.35 2.88
N VAL A 6 -4.73 -15.35 2.79
CA VAL A 6 -3.85 -15.41 3.96
C VAL A 6 -3.38 -13.99 4.30
N GLY A 7 -3.80 -13.51 5.47
CA GLY A 7 -3.62 -12.13 5.91
C GLY A 7 -4.85 -11.26 5.65
N THR A 8 -5.51 -10.80 6.73
CA THR A 8 -6.69 -9.92 6.70
C THR A 8 -6.32 -8.46 6.99
N GLY A 9 -5.17 -8.04 6.50
CA GLY A 9 -4.81 -6.64 6.40
C GLY A 9 -5.61 -5.95 5.30
N TYR A 10 -5.26 -4.69 5.04
CA TYR A 10 -5.92 -3.84 4.07
C TYR A 10 -6.08 -4.53 2.69
N VAL A 11 -4.98 -5.02 2.12
CA VAL A 11 -4.98 -5.67 0.80
C VAL A 11 -5.80 -6.95 0.78
N GLY A 12 -5.60 -7.82 1.78
CA GLY A 12 -6.27 -9.12 1.81
C GLY A 12 -7.76 -8.99 2.01
N LEU A 13 -8.20 -8.11 2.93
CA LEU A 13 -9.63 -7.96 3.21
C LEU A 13 -10.39 -7.32 2.04
N VAL A 14 -9.86 -6.23 1.46
CA VAL A 14 -10.48 -5.61 0.27
C VAL A 14 -10.53 -6.58 -0.91
N THR A 15 -9.42 -7.29 -1.18
CA THR A 15 -9.38 -8.29 -2.25
C THR A 15 -10.39 -9.41 -2.03
N GLY A 16 -10.44 -9.99 -0.83
CA GLY A 16 -11.33 -11.12 -0.57
C GLY A 16 -12.81 -10.74 -0.55
N VAL A 17 -13.16 -9.58 0.01
CA VAL A 17 -14.54 -9.05 -0.02
C VAL A 17 -14.96 -8.76 -1.45
N GLY A 18 -14.10 -8.16 -2.25
CA GLY A 18 -14.36 -7.91 -3.67
C GLY A 18 -14.55 -9.22 -4.46
N LEU A 19 -13.73 -10.23 -4.22
CA LEU A 19 -13.88 -11.55 -4.85
C LEU A 19 -15.16 -12.28 -4.43
N ALA A 20 -15.61 -12.11 -3.17
CA ALA A 20 -16.90 -12.64 -2.71
C ALA A 20 -18.09 -11.94 -3.41
N GLU A 21 -18.03 -10.62 -3.61
CA GLU A 21 -19.04 -9.88 -4.41
C GLU A 21 -19.12 -10.40 -5.84
N LEU A 22 -18.00 -10.82 -6.43
CA LEU A 22 -17.95 -11.45 -7.76
C LEU A 22 -18.39 -12.93 -7.77
N GLY A 23 -18.96 -13.44 -6.66
CA GLY A 23 -19.56 -14.75 -6.56
C GLY A 23 -18.63 -15.90 -6.20
N ASN A 24 -17.40 -15.61 -5.75
CA ASN A 24 -16.47 -16.63 -5.26
C ASN A 24 -16.76 -16.99 -3.79
N THR A 25 -16.38 -18.20 -3.39
CA THR A 25 -16.32 -18.60 -1.97
C THR A 25 -14.94 -18.24 -1.43
N VAL A 26 -14.89 -17.44 -0.37
CA VAL A 26 -13.62 -16.88 0.14
C VAL A 26 -13.43 -17.24 1.61
N SER A 27 -12.35 -17.92 1.91
CA SER A 27 -11.92 -18.23 3.27
C SER A 27 -10.74 -17.33 3.65
N PHE A 28 -10.86 -16.61 4.75
CA PHE A 28 -9.81 -15.75 5.27
C PHE A 28 -9.07 -16.44 6.41
N ILE A 29 -7.74 -16.36 6.38
CA ILE A 29 -6.87 -16.82 7.47
C ILE A 29 -6.05 -15.63 7.98
N ASP A 30 -6.07 -15.41 9.29
CA ASP A 30 -5.15 -14.48 9.96
C ASP A 30 -4.79 -15.04 11.36
N LEU A 31 -3.52 -14.96 11.72
CA LEU A 31 -3.03 -15.44 13.01
C LEU A 31 -3.48 -14.55 14.19
N ASP A 32 -3.96 -13.33 13.90
CA ASP A 32 -4.56 -12.43 14.88
C ASP A 32 -6.00 -12.88 15.19
N THR A 33 -6.15 -13.62 16.29
CA THR A 33 -7.44 -14.17 16.72
C THR A 33 -8.48 -13.09 17.05
N GLU A 34 -8.05 -11.93 17.57
CA GLU A 34 -8.97 -10.84 17.88
C GLU A 34 -9.50 -10.18 16.59
N LYS A 35 -8.66 -10.06 15.58
CA LYS A 35 -9.08 -9.58 14.25
C LYS A 35 -10.09 -10.54 13.62
N ILE A 36 -9.81 -11.84 13.65
CA ILE A 36 -10.74 -12.88 13.15
C ILE A 36 -12.07 -12.85 13.92
N LYS A 37 -12.03 -12.66 15.23
CA LYS A 37 -13.24 -12.54 16.06
C LYS A 37 -14.09 -11.32 15.66
N LYS A 38 -13.47 -10.16 15.42
CA LYS A 38 -14.17 -8.97 14.90
C LYS A 38 -14.85 -9.28 13.58
N LEU A 39 -14.12 -9.85 12.62
CA LEU A 39 -14.66 -10.18 11.29
C LEU A 39 -15.85 -11.16 11.37
N LYS A 40 -15.77 -12.18 12.23
CA LYS A 40 -16.92 -13.09 12.52
C LYS A 40 -18.13 -12.36 13.06
N ASN A 41 -17.94 -11.29 13.80
CA ASN A 41 -18.99 -10.44 14.35
C ASN A 41 -19.44 -9.32 13.40
N LYS A 42 -19.00 -9.35 12.15
CA LYS A 42 -19.26 -8.32 11.14
C LYS A 42 -18.67 -6.95 11.48
N GLU A 43 -17.58 -6.92 12.22
CA GLU A 43 -16.84 -5.70 12.56
C GLU A 43 -15.57 -5.61 11.73
N LEU A 44 -15.38 -4.51 10.99
CA LEU A 44 -14.18 -4.26 10.20
C LEU A 44 -13.02 -3.80 11.12
N PRO A 45 -11.79 -4.28 10.89
CA PRO A 45 -10.64 -3.92 11.72
C PRO A 45 -10.03 -2.55 11.39
N PHE A 46 -10.42 -1.91 10.30
CA PHE A 46 -9.99 -0.59 9.84
C PHE A 46 -11.08 0.08 9.01
N PHE A 47 -10.94 1.39 8.80
CA PHE A 47 -11.85 2.15 7.95
C PHE A 47 -11.38 2.15 6.49
N GLU A 48 -12.30 1.84 5.58
CA GLU A 48 -12.14 2.02 4.14
C GLU A 48 -13.51 2.34 3.54
N PRO A 49 -13.64 3.41 2.74
CA PRO A 49 -14.91 3.76 2.10
C PRO A 49 -15.52 2.59 1.33
N ASP A 50 -16.84 2.41 1.48
CA ASP A 50 -17.66 1.36 0.86
C ASP A 50 -17.32 -0.10 1.26
N LEU A 51 -16.27 -0.38 2.01
CA LEU A 51 -15.92 -1.76 2.39
C LEU A 51 -17.00 -2.40 3.25
N ASP A 52 -17.58 -1.66 4.19
CA ASP A 52 -18.66 -2.09 5.06
C ASP A 52 -19.91 -2.50 4.28
N LYS A 53 -20.25 -1.77 3.21
CA LYS A 53 -21.37 -2.05 2.33
C LYS A 53 -21.26 -3.42 1.65
N TYR A 54 -20.09 -3.77 1.13
CA TYR A 54 -19.86 -5.07 0.49
C TYR A 54 -19.67 -6.19 1.51
N PHE A 55 -18.97 -5.91 2.60
CA PHE A 55 -18.70 -6.87 3.66
C PHE A 55 -19.97 -7.31 4.41
N SER A 56 -20.89 -6.38 4.68
CA SER A 56 -22.12 -6.65 5.44
C SER A 56 -23.26 -7.20 4.59
N LYS A 57 -23.13 -7.22 3.26
CA LYS A 57 -24.12 -7.78 2.34
C LYS A 57 -24.31 -9.26 2.62
N ILE A 58 -25.55 -9.70 2.81
CA ILE A 58 -25.87 -11.07 3.29
C ILE A 58 -25.25 -12.11 2.36
N GLU A 59 -25.46 -11.97 1.04
CA GLU A 59 -24.96 -12.93 0.04
C GLU A 59 -23.43 -13.01 0.02
N ASN A 60 -22.73 -11.91 0.30
CA ASN A 60 -21.28 -11.91 0.38
C ASN A 60 -20.82 -12.56 1.66
N PHE A 61 -21.45 -12.21 2.78
CA PHE A 61 -21.07 -12.75 4.09
C PHE A 61 -21.27 -14.27 4.17
N GLU A 62 -22.31 -14.81 3.53
CA GLU A 62 -22.54 -16.25 3.41
C GLU A 62 -21.47 -16.97 2.58
N ARG A 63 -20.79 -16.27 1.68
CA ARG A 63 -19.66 -16.80 0.89
C ARG A 63 -18.32 -16.64 1.59
N MET A 64 -18.26 -15.94 2.71
CA MET A 64 -17.03 -15.68 3.46
C MET A 64 -16.95 -16.53 4.70
N SER A 65 -15.76 -17.02 5.02
CA SER A 65 -15.45 -17.68 6.30
C SER A 65 -14.13 -17.14 6.84
N PHE A 66 -13.99 -17.15 8.18
CA PHE A 66 -12.85 -16.51 8.86
C PHE A 66 -12.22 -17.50 9.84
N HIS A 67 -10.92 -17.72 9.73
CA HIS A 67 -10.18 -18.75 10.43
C HIS A 67 -8.90 -18.18 11.04
N SER A 68 -8.52 -18.70 12.22
CA SER A 68 -7.23 -18.37 12.84
C SER A 68 -6.17 -19.46 12.64
N ASN A 69 -6.55 -20.59 12.08
CA ASN A 69 -5.67 -21.73 11.82
C ASN A 69 -5.89 -22.28 10.41
N TYR A 70 -4.85 -22.83 9.82
CA TYR A 70 -4.91 -23.46 8.49
C TYR A 70 -5.69 -24.79 8.54
N GLU A 71 -5.65 -25.49 9.67
CA GLU A 71 -6.29 -26.80 9.86
C GLU A 71 -7.81 -26.73 9.89
N ASP A 72 -8.40 -25.54 10.07
CA ASP A 72 -9.85 -25.32 10.09
C ASP A 72 -10.47 -25.37 8.67
N LEU A 73 -9.66 -25.45 7.60
CA LEU A 73 -10.10 -25.40 6.23
C LEU A 73 -10.11 -26.78 5.56
N ASN A 74 -11.06 -26.99 4.67
CA ASN A 74 -11.02 -28.11 3.71
C ASN A 74 -10.20 -27.71 2.48
N TRP A 75 -8.93 -28.11 2.46
CA TRP A 75 -7.98 -27.78 1.40
C TRP A 75 -8.21 -28.52 0.10
N ASP A 76 -8.96 -29.64 0.10
CA ASP A 76 -9.25 -30.43 -1.12
C ASP A 76 -10.06 -29.65 -2.15
N ILE A 77 -10.80 -28.63 -1.71
CA ILE A 77 -11.65 -27.81 -2.59
C ILE A 77 -11.00 -26.47 -2.97
N VAL A 78 -9.87 -26.12 -2.38
CA VAL A 78 -9.20 -24.83 -2.59
C VAL A 78 -8.53 -24.80 -3.97
N GLU A 79 -8.82 -23.76 -4.75
CA GLU A 79 -8.27 -23.57 -6.08
C GLU A 79 -7.16 -22.51 -6.13
N VAL A 80 -7.32 -21.44 -5.37
CA VAL A 80 -6.39 -20.30 -5.36
C VAL A 80 -6.14 -19.83 -3.92
N VAL A 81 -4.89 -19.60 -3.59
CA VAL A 81 -4.48 -18.95 -2.34
C VAL A 81 -3.81 -17.63 -2.66
N PHE A 82 -4.35 -16.54 -2.15
CA PHE A 82 -3.69 -15.23 -2.15
C PHE A 82 -2.97 -15.00 -0.84
N ILE A 83 -1.67 -14.79 -0.90
CA ILE A 83 -0.85 -14.44 0.25
C ILE A 83 -0.74 -12.90 0.31
N CYS A 84 -1.41 -12.32 1.30
CA CYS A 84 -1.55 -10.88 1.53
C CYS A 84 -0.98 -10.47 2.89
N VAL A 85 0.08 -11.16 3.33
CA VAL A 85 0.72 -10.90 4.62
C VAL A 85 1.59 -9.65 4.56
N GLN A 86 1.81 -9.03 5.70
CA GLN A 86 2.71 -7.89 5.80
C GLN A 86 4.17 -8.28 5.55
N THR A 87 4.90 -7.36 4.92
CA THR A 87 6.34 -7.46 4.64
C THR A 87 7.04 -6.21 5.17
N PRO A 88 7.20 -6.09 6.51
CA PRO A 88 7.77 -4.88 7.11
C PRO A 88 9.27 -4.79 6.84
N ASN A 89 9.81 -3.57 6.85
CA ASN A 89 11.24 -3.37 6.81
C ASN A 89 11.86 -3.70 8.16
N ASN A 90 12.91 -4.49 8.15
CA ASN A 90 13.76 -4.69 9.30
C ASN A 90 14.67 -3.45 9.46
N THR A 91 14.44 -2.67 10.51
CA THR A 91 15.16 -1.40 10.76
C THR A 91 16.66 -1.59 11.02
N LYS A 92 17.11 -2.81 11.36
CA LYS A 92 18.54 -3.11 11.63
C LYS A 92 19.31 -3.43 10.35
N THR A 93 18.66 -4.14 9.42
CA THR A 93 19.27 -4.59 8.16
C THR A 93 18.87 -3.73 6.97
N ASN A 94 17.83 -2.89 7.12
CA ASN A 94 17.16 -2.16 6.03
C ASN A 94 16.69 -3.09 4.89
N SER A 95 16.41 -4.37 5.20
CA SER A 95 15.88 -5.35 4.25
C SER A 95 14.43 -5.71 4.64
N VAL A 96 13.69 -6.24 3.69
CA VAL A 96 12.33 -6.76 3.95
C VAL A 96 12.38 -7.93 4.94
N ASP A 97 11.44 -8.00 5.87
CA ASP A 97 11.23 -9.17 6.73
C ASP A 97 10.19 -10.09 6.07
N THR A 98 10.66 -11.24 5.59
CA THR A 98 9.87 -12.24 4.84
C THR A 98 9.28 -13.35 5.69
N LYS A 99 9.50 -13.34 7.02
CA LYS A 99 9.09 -14.43 7.92
C LYS A 99 7.62 -14.80 7.82
N PHE A 100 6.73 -13.82 7.68
CA PHE A 100 5.30 -14.08 7.52
C PHE A 100 5.00 -14.74 6.18
N LEU A 101 5.71 -14.35 5.12
CA LEU A 101 5.60 -14.96 3.79
C LEU A 101 6.15 -16.39 3.80
N GLU A 102 7.33 -16.60 4.37
CA GLU A 102 7.95 -17.94 4.54
C GLU A 102 7.01 -18.88 5.30
N SER A 103 6.46 -18.41 6.43
CA SER A 103 5.52 -19.18 7.23
C SER A 103 4.25 -19.54 6.45
N ALA A 104 3.69 -18.59 5.68
CA ALA A 104 2.49 -18.84 4.89
C ALA A 104 2.75 -19.85 3.77
N ILE A 105 3.84 -19.70 3.01
CA ILE A 105 4.18 -20.64 1.92
C ILE A 105 4.49 -22.02 2.50
N SER A 106 5.26 -22.11 3.59
CA SER A 106 5.59 -23.38 4.25
C SER A 106 4.34 -24.16 4.67
N LYS A 107 3.37 -23.47 5.28
CA LYS A 107 2.10 -24.09 5.68
C LYS A 107 1.29 -24.62 4.51
N ILE A 108 1.26 -23.88 3.39
CA ILE A 108 0.58 -24.33 2.18
C ILE A 108 1.33 -25.48 1.52
N ALA A 109 2.67 -25.45 1.52
CA ALA A 109 3.52 -26.52 0.97
C ALA A 109 3.35 -27.85 1.72
N GLU A 110 3.12 -27.83 3.05
CA GLU A 110 2.83 -29.03 3.86
C GLU A 110 1.59 -29.80 3.38
N LEU A 111 0.67 -29.15 2.65
CA LEU A 111 -0.55 -29.76 2.13
C LEU A 111 -0.29 -30.72 0.95
N ASN A 112 0.86 -30.63 0.30
CA ASN A 112 1.26 -31.44 -0.87
C ASN A 112 0.22 -31.44 -2.00
N ASN A 113 -0.51 -30.34 -2.20
CA ASN A 113 -1.50 -30.19 -3.27
C ASN A 113 -0.95 -29.26 -4.37
N GLU A 114 -0.43 -29.82 -5.44
CA GLU A 114 0.15 -29.07 -6.56
C GLU A 114 -0.89 -28.38 -7.44
N ASP A 115 -2.18 -28.73 -7.33
CA ASP A 115 -3.25 -28.11 -8.11
C ASP A 115 -3.61 -26.71 -7.59
N ILE A 116 -3.27 -26.41 -6.34
CA ILE A 116 -3.49 -25.11 -5.74
C ILE A 116 -2.59 -24.05 -6.43
N ILE A 117 -3.21 -22.94 -6.84
CA ILE A 117 -2.48 -21.78 -7.33
C ILE A 117 -2.07 -20.91 -6.13
N ILE A 118 -0.78 -20.88 -5.82
CA ILE A 118 -0.23 -20.00 -4.79
C ILE A 118 0.12 -18.66 -5.43
N THR A 119 -0.54 -17.59 -4.98
CA THR A 119 -0.41 -16.25 -5.54
C THR A 119 0.06 -15.28 -4.47
N VAL A 120 1.25 -14.73 -4.63
CA VAL A 120 1.79 -13.69 -3.74
C VAL A 120 1.26 -12.33 -4.20
N LYS A 121 0.54 -11.65 -3.31
CA LYS A 121 0.05 -10.29 -3.49
C LYS A 121 0.83 -9.29 -2.65
N SER A 122 1.53 -9.75 -1.62
CA SER A 122 2.46 -8.96 -0.83
C SER A 122 3.58 -8.38 -1.69
N THR A 123 3.97 -7.14 -1.43
CA THR A 123 5.09 -6.51 -2.11
C THR A 123 6.41 -7.01 -1.51
N ILE A 124 7.20 -7.69 -2.32
CA ILE A 124 8.53 -8.19 -1.97
C ILE A 124 9.53 -7.89 -3.09
N PRO A 125 10.81 -7.78 -2.77
CA PRO A 125 11.88 -7.60 -3.76
C PRO A 125 11.94 -8.75 -4.80
N PRO A 126 12.32 -8.47 -6.07
CA PRO A 126 12.27 -9.44 -7.16
C PRO A 126 12.98 -10.78 -6.93
N TYR A 127 14.07 -10.81 -6.18
CA TYR A 127 14.82 -12.06 -5.90
C TYR A 127 14.53 -12.63 -4.52
N GLU A 128 13.76 -11.95 -3.69
CA GLU A 128 13.52 -12.40 -2.32
C GLU A 128 12.67 -13.66 -2.28
N ILE A 129 11.85 -13.90 -3.29
CA ILE A 129 11.07 -15.13 -3.39
C ILE A 129 11.98 -16.37 -3.57
N GLU A 130 13.08 -16.25 -4.30
CA GLU A 130 14.04 -17.32 -4.44
C GLU A 130 14.67 -17.70 -3.09
N ASN A 131 15.07 -16.69 -2.30
CA ASN A 131 15.59 -16.88 -0.94
C ASN A 131 14.55 -17.55 -0.05
N VAL A 132 13.30 -17.03 -0.05
CA VAL A 132 12.17 -17.59 0.71
C VAL A 132 11.96 -19.07 0.34
N CYS A 133 11.87 -19.39 -0.94
CA CYS A 133 11.64 -20.75 -1.41
C CYS A 133 12.79 -21.69 -1.08
N ASN A 134 14.04 -21.23 -1.24
CA ASN A 134 15.23 -22.01 -0.89
C ASN A 134 15.27 -22.32 0.62
N ASN A 135 14.90 -21.36 1.48
CA ASN A 135 14.89 -21.55 2.93
C ASN A 135 13.92 -22.66 3.38
N ILE A 136 12.79 -22.80 2.67
CA ILE A 136 11.74 -23.77 3.02
C ILE A 136 11.73 -25.02 2.13
N GLY A 137 12.62 -25.10 1.14
CA GLY A 137 12.70 -26.24 0.22
C GLY A 137 11.50 -26.33 -0.75
N PHE A 138 10.92 -25.19 -1.16
CA PHE A 138 9.77 -25.12 -2.06
C PHE A 138 10.18 -24.70 -3.48
N ASP A 139 9.50 -25.22 -4.51
CA ASP A 139 9.75 -24.81 -5.89
C ASP A 139 9.12 -23.44 -6.20
N GLN A 140 9.96 -22.42 -6.40
CA GLN A 140 9.51 -21.08 -6.74
C GLN A 140 8.70 -20.99 -8.06
N ASN A 141 8.87 -21.96 -8.97
CA ASN A 141 8.12 -22.00 -10.24
C ASN A 141 6.62 -22.28 -10.04
N LEU A 142 6.24 -22.78 -8.86
CA LEU A 142 4.85 -23.01 -8.49
C LEU A 142 4.14 -21.74 -7.97
N ILE A 143 4.90 -20.68 -7.73
CA ILE A 143 4.37 -19.41 -7.23
C ILE A 143 4.03 -18.48 -8.37
N THR A 144 2.86 -17.87 -8.28
CA THR A 144 2.44 -16.75 -9.12
C THR A 144 2.46 -15.45 -8.32
N PHE A 145 2.47 -14.31 -9.02
CA PHE A 145 2.43 -12.98 -8.43
C PHE A 145 1.24 -12.20 -8.98
N ASN A 146 0.54 -11.52 -8.10
CA ASN A 146 -0.48 -10.56 -8.47
C ASN A 146 -0.35 -9.32 -7.59
N PRO A 147 0.64 -8.45 -7.87
CA PRO A 147 0.83 -7.23 -7.10
C PRO A 147 -0.43 -6.39 -7.11
N GLU A 148 -0.68 -5.72 -6.00
CA GLU A 148 -1.83 -4.83 -5.84
C GLU A 148 -1.46 -3.37 -6.17
N PHE A 149 -2.46 -2.59 -6.56
CA PHE A 149 -2.34 -1.15 -6.82
C PHE A 149 -3.47 -0.38 -6.14
N LEU A 150 -3.95 -0.91 -5.02
CA LEU A 150 -5.03 -0.34 -4.22
C LEU A 150 -4.54 0.90 -3.47
N ARG A 151 -5.32 1.96 -3.51
CA ARG A 151 -5.05 3.18 -2.75
C ARG A 151 -5.95 3.20 -1.52
N GLU A 152 -5.37 3.24 -0.32
CA GLU A 152 -6.12 3.46 0.90
C GLU A 152 -7.06 4.66 0.75
N GLY A 153 -8.31 4.55 1.21
CA GLY A 153 -9.37 5.57 1.00
C GLY A 153 -10.09 5.47 -0.35
N SER A 154 -9.66 4.60 -1.26
CA SER A 154 -10.37 4.30 -2.52
C SER A 154 -10.15 2.86 -2.99
N ALA A 155 -9.70 1.96 -2.10
CA ALA A 155 -9.28 0.63 -2.49
C ALA A 155 -10.41 -0.25 -2.99
N VAL A 156 -11.61 -0.09 -2.45
CA VAL A 156 -12.79 -0.79 -2.95
C VAL A 156 -13.10 -0.36 -4.39
N TYR A 157 -13.05 0.94 -4.66
CA TYR A 157 -13.20 1.46 -6.01
C TYR A 157 -12.09 0.92 -6.95
N ASP A 158 -10.83 0.99 -6.50
CA ASP A 158 -9.68 0.53 -7.27
C ASP A 158 -9.71 -0.98 -7.54
N PHE A 159 -10.28 -1.77 -6.62
CA PHE A 159 -10.47 -3.20 -6.82
C PHE A 159 -11.43 -3.48 -7.98
N PHE A 160 -12.58 -2.80 -8.03
CA PHE A 160 -13.59 -3.02 -9.07
C PHE A 160 -13.27 -2.29 -10.38
N ASN A 161 -12.43 -1.26 -10.35
CA ASN A 161 -12.05 -0.43 -11.51
C ASN A 161 -10.53 -0.30 -11.61
N PRO A 162 -9.78 -1.40 -11.74
CA PRO A 162 -8.32 -1.33 -11.81
C PRO A 162 -7.87 -0.77 -13.15
N ASP A 163 -6.86 0.13 -13.13
CA ASP A 163 -6.22 0.62 -14.36
C ASP A 163 -5.53 -0.51 -15.14
N ARG A 164 -5.03 -1.52 -14.42
CA ARG A 164 -4.39 -2.72 -14.96
C ARG A 164 -4.37 -3.82 -13.90
N ILE A 165 -4.28 -5.05 -14.37
CA ILE A 165 -4.04 -6.25 -13.56
C ILE A 165 -2.72 -6.86 -14.02
N VAL A 166 -1.81 -7.12 -13.09
CA VAL A 166 -0.50 -7.72 -13.40
C VAL A 166 -0.43 -9.13 -12.82
N LEU A 167 -0.12 -10.08 -13.66
CA LEU A 167 0.06 -11.49 -13.30
C LEU A 167 1.47 -11.92 -13.68
N GLY A 168 2.28 -12.30 -12.69
CA GLY A 168 3.64 -12.81 -12.88
C GLY A 168 3.69 -14.31 -12.60
N GLY A 169 4.19 -15.10 -13.52
CA GLY A 169 4.35 -16.53 -13.29
C GLY A 169 5.17 -17.22 -14.37
N LEU A 170 5.84 -18.32 -14.02
CA LEU A 170 6.56 -19.17 -14.96
C LEU A 170 5.70 -20.34 -15.45
N ASN A 171 4.70 -20.74 -14.66
CA ASN A 171 3.73 -21.77 -15.03
C ASN A 171 2.54 -21.14 -15.76
N THR A 172 2.45 -21.36 -17.07
CA THR A 172 1.41 -20.79 -17.94
C THR A 172 0.01 -21.24 -17.55
N ASP A 173 -0.17 -22.53 -17.22
CA ASP A 173 -1.49 -23.09 -16.89
C ASP A 173 -2.04 -22.46 -15.59
N LYS A 174 -1.20 -22.31 -14.58
CA LYS A 174 -1.58 -21.63 -13.32
C LYS A 174 -1.88 -20.15 -13.56
N THR A 175 -1.07 -19.47 -14.38
CA THR A 175 -1.27 -18.07 -14.71
C THR A 175 -2.55 -17.83 -15.51
N ASP A 176 -2.88 -18.70 -16.47
CA ASP A 176 -4.10 -18.63 -17.27
C ASP A 176 -5.35 -18.92 -16.41
N LYS A 177 -5.25 -19.89 -15.50
CA LYS A 177 -6.34 -20.14 -14.54
C LYS A 177 -6.54 -18.92 -13.62
N LEU A 178 -5.47 -18.30 -13.11
CA LEU A 178 -5.54 -17.08 -12.33
C LEU A 178 -6.14 -15.92 -13.15
N LYS A 179 -5.77 -15.78 -14.43
CA LYS A 179 -6.33 -14.79 -15.33
C LYS A 179 -7.85 -14.91 -15.45
N SER A 180 -8.38 -16.14 -15.45
CA SER A 180 -9.83 -16.37 -15.56
C SER A 180 -10.64 -15.74 -14.42
N LEU A 181 -10.03 -15.51 -13.26
CA LEU A 181 -10.63 -14.82 -12.11
C LEU A 181 -10.95 -13.35 -12.42
N TYR A 182 -10.19 -12.75 -13.34
CA TYR A 182 -10.27 -11.34 -13.71
C TYR A 182 -10.96 -11.09 -15.06
N LYS A 183 -11.61 -12.09 -15.66
CA LYS A 183 -12.20 -12.03 -17.00
C LYS A 183 -13.29 -10.95 -17.16
N ASP A 184 -13.99 -10.63 -16.08
CA ASP A 184 -15.11 -9.69 -16.08
C ASP A 184 -14.69 -8.25 -15.69
N PHE A 185 -13.39 -8.02 -15.49
CA PHE A 185 -12.86 -6.69 -15.23
C PHE A 185 -12.59 -5.95 -16.55
N ASP A 186 -13.00 -4.68 -16.61
CA ASP A 186 -12.66 -3.78 -17.72
C ASP A 186 -11.27 -3.18 -17.52
N ALA A 187 -10.24 -4.01 -17.63
CA ALA A 187 -8.85 -3.62 -17.43
C ALA A 187 -7.89 -4.43 -18.27
N GLU A 188 -6.78 -3.83 -18.65
CA GLU A 188 -5.69 -4.54 -19.32
C GLU A 188 -5.04 -5.53 -18.38
N ILE A 189 -4.93 -6.81 -18.80
CA ILE A 189 -4.26 -7.86 -18.02
C ILE A 189 -2.87 -8.10 -18.62
N ILE A 190 -1.85 -7.72 -17.86
CA ILE A 190 -0.44 -7.90 -18.21
C ILE A 190 0.04 -9.23 -17.63
N ILE A 191 0.35 -10.19 -18.51
CA ILE A 191 0.99 -11.45 -18.13
C ILE A 191 2.49 -11.32 -18.39
N THR A 192 3.29 -11.62 -17.37
CA THR A 192 4.76 -11.48 -17.45
C THR A 192 5.46 -12.48 -16.51
N ASP A 193 6.78 -12.44 -16.47
CA ASP A 193 7.56 -13.22 -15.50
C ASP A 193 7.46 -12.63 -14.07
N PRO A 194 7.84 -13.41 -13.04
CA PRO A 194 7.79 -12.97 -11.65
C PRO A 194 8.58 -11.70 -11.35
N ILE A 195 9.79 -11.57 -11.88
CA ILE A 195 10.68 -10.43 -11.64
C ILE A 195 10.08 -9.16 -12.23
N SER A 196 9.62 -9.22 -13.48
CA SER A 196 8.98 -8.09 -14.15
C SER A 196 7.71 -7.63 -13.42
N SER A 197 6.88 -8.57 -12.94
CA SER A 197 5.64 -8.24 -12.21
C SER A 197 5.93 -7.46 -10.91
N GLN A 198 6.97 -7.86 -10.19
CA GLN A 198 7.39 -7.18 -8.96
C GLN A 198 8.02 -5.82 -9.25
N LEU A 199 8.86 -5.71 -10.30
CA LEU A 199 9.43 -4.43 -10.71
C LEU A 199 8.36 -3.43 -11.16
N ILE A 200 7.29 -3.87 -11.83
CA ILE A 200 6.15 -3.01 -12.15
C ILE A 200 5.57 -2.37 -10.89
N LYS A 201 5.41 -3.15 -9.81
CA LYS A 201 4.93 -2.62 -8.51
C LYS A 201 5.90 -1.62 -7.91
N TYR A 202 7.18 -2.00 -7.78
CA TYR A 202 8.20 -1.13 -7.18
C TYR A 202 8.41 0.16 -7.95
N LEU A 203 8.48 0.10 -9.29
CA LEU A 203 8.66 1.29 -10.11
C LEU A 203 7.43 2.19 -10.12
N SER A 204 6.23 1.63 -10.04
CA SER A 204 5.01 2.43 -9.84
C SER A 204 5.06 3.19 -8.52
N ASN A 205 5.41 2.49 -7.42
CA ASN A 205 5.52 3.07 -6.08
C ASN A 205 6.76 3.95 -5.88
N THR A 206 7.67 3.98 -6.84
CA THR A 206 8.82 4.91 -6.92
C THR A 206 8.47 6.15 -7.72
N TYR A 207 7.79 5.98 -8.86
CA TYR A 207 7.44 7.06 -9.77
C TYR A 207 6.46 8.06 -9.14
N LEU A 208 5.46 7.56 -8.41
CA LEU A 208 4.45 8.43 -7.78
C LEU A 208 5.04 9.40 -6.75
N PRO A 209 5.84 8.97 -5.76
CA PRO A 209 6.47 9.88 -4.82
C PRO A 209 7.55 10.76 -5.47
N MET A 210 8.19 10.32 -6.57
CA MET A 210 9.05 11.18 -7.38
C MET A 210 8.26 12.37 -7.96
N ARG A 211 7.06 12.14 -8.53
CA ARG A 211 6.18 13.21 -9.01
C ARG A 211 5.78 14.17 -7.90
N LEU A 212 5.40 13.66 -6.71
CA LEU A 212 5.08 14.49 -5.56
C LEU A 212 6.28 15.32 -5.11
N SER A 213 7.47 14.72 -5.07
CA SER A 213 8.71 15.45 -4.74
C SER A 213 9.01 16.56 -5.75
N PHE A 214 8.83 16.29 -7.06
CA PHE A 214 8.97 17.31 -8.11
C PHE A 214 8.00 18.48 -7.90
N VAL A 215 6.73 18.22 -7.60
CA VAL A 215 5.72 19.26 -7.35
C VAL A 215 6.07 20.07 -6.09
N ASN A 216 6.55 19.40 -5.05
CA ASN A 216 7.00 20.04 -3.83
C ASN A 216 8.24 20.92 -4.05
N GLU A 217 9.18 20.51 -4.91
CA GLU A 217 10.30 21.34 -5.32
C GLU A 217 9.85 22.53 -6.20
N ALA A 218 8.91 22.31 -7.11
CA ALA A 218 8.30 23.38 -7.88
C ALA A 218 7.63 24.43 -7.00
N THR A 219 7.06 24.01 -5.85
CA THR A 219 6.50 24.93 -4.83
C THR A 219 7.58 25.81 -4.25
N ARG A 220 8.73 25.24 -3.86
CA ARG A 220 9.87 26.01 -3.34
C ARG A 220 10.42 26.99 -4.38
N LEU A 221 10.57 26.52 -5.62
CA LEU A 221 11.06 27.33 -6.73
C LEU A 221 10.11 28.50 -7.07
N SER A 222 8.80 28.23 -7.14
CA SER A 222 7.78 29.26 -7.37
C SER A 222 7.79 30.32 -6.26
N LYS A 223 7.90 29.89 -5.01
CA LYS A 223 7.99 30.81 -3.87
C LYS A 223 9.25 31.68 -3.92
N TYR A 224 10.37 31.11 -4.31
CA TYR A 224 11.64 31.84 -4.46
C TYR A 224 11.60 32.86 -5.58
N SER A 225 11.03 32.51 -6.74
CA SER A 225 10.95 33.38 -7.93
C SER A 225 9.80 34.38 -7.91
N GLY A 226 8.88 34.29 -6.92
CA GLY A 226 7.67 35.11 -6.89
C GLY A 226 6.58 34.69 -7.88
N ALA A 227 6.69 33.50 -8.47
CA ALA A 227 5.69 32.97 -9.41
C ALA A 227 4.43 32.49 -8.72
N ASN A 228 3.29 32.56 -9.41
CA ASN A 228 2.06 31.93 -8.97
C ASN A 228 2.12 30.41 -9.18
N LEU A 229 2.21 29.66 -8.09
CA LEU A 229 2.32 28.19 -8.12
C LEU A 229 1.16 27.52 -8.87
N GLN A 230 -0.07 28.01 -8.68
CA GLN A 230 -1.24 27.41 -9.31
C GLN A 230 -1.17 27.52 -10.83
N ASP A 231 -0.75 28.67 -11.34
CA ASP A 231 -0.59 28.89 -12.78
C ASP A 231 0.57 28.03 -13.34
N VAL A 232 1.68 27.94 -12.60
CA VAL A 232 2.82 27.08 -12.97
C VAL A 232 2.39 25.62 -13.08
N LEU A 233 1.78 25.06 -12.02
CA LEU A 233 1.35 23.66 -12.03
C LEU A 233 0.28 23.38 -13.08
N LYS A 234 -0.67 24.29 -13.28
CA LYS A 234 -1.69 24.20 -14.32
C LYS A 234 -1.06 24.22 -15.72
N GLY A 235 -0.13 25.15 -15.96
CA GLY A 235 0.56 25.26 -17.24
C GLY A 235 1.39 24.02 -17.57
N VAL A 236 2.16 23.50 -16.62
CA VAL A 236 2.94 22.27 -16.79
C VAL A 236 2.02 21.04 -16.97
N GLY A 237 0.94 20.96 -16.20
CA GLY A 237 0.01 19.81 -16.23
C GLY A 237 -0.85 19.76 -17.51
N PHE A 238 -0.95 20.82 -18.29
CA PHE A 238 -1.65 20.82 -19.58
C PHE A 238 -0.90 20.10 -20.71
N ASP A 239 0.40 19.86 -20.55
CA ASP A 239 1.11 18.98 -21.47
C ASP A 239 0.65 17.54 -21.29
N ASN A 240 0.04 16.94 -22.31
CA ASN A 240 -0.50 15.57 -22.28
C ASN A 240 0.55 14.51 -21.92
N ARG A 241 1.83 14.76 -22.15
CA ARG A 241 2.95 13.86 -21.78
C ARG A 241 3.21 13.89 -20.27
N ILE A 242 2.77 14.93 -19.58
CA ILE A 242 2.95 15.14 -18.14
C ILE A 242 1.65 14.82 -17.39
N GLY A 243 0.56 15.48 -17.75
CA GLY A 243 -0.75 15.36 -17.08
C GLY A 243 -0.77 15.98 -15.68
N SER A 244 -1.98 16.15 -15.14
CA SER A 244 -2.21 16.81 -13.85
C SER A 244 -2.34 15.85 -12.65
N HIS A 245 -2.29 14.53 -12.88
CA HIS A 245 -2.37 13.55 -11.79
C HIS A 245 -1.15 13.65 -10.88
N TYR A 246 -1.38 13.56 -9.55
CA TYR A 246 -0.32 13.74 -8.54
C TYR A 246 0.41 15.11 -8.62
N PHE A 247 -0.27 16.15 -9.09
CA PHE A 247 0.26 17.51 -9.24
C PHE A 247 -0.25 18.45 -8.12
N ARG A 248 -0.52 17.90 -6.94
CA ARG A 248 -0.97 18.65 -5.77
C ARG A 248 0.17 18.74 -4.75
N PRO A 249 0.61 19.95 -4.38
CA PRO A 249 1.65 20.12 -3.37
C PRO A 249 1.15 19.71 -1.98
N SER A 250 2.06 19.22 -1.16
CA SER A 250 1.79 18.80 0.22
C SER A 250 2.99 19.12 1.10
N PRO A 251 2.87 19.11 2.44
CA PRO A 251 4.01 19.30 3.33
C PRO A 251 5.13 18.27 3.14
N SER A 252 4.75 17.04 2.86
CA SER A 252 5.57 15.92 2.38
C SER A 252 4.61 14.80 1.94
N TRP A 253 5.16 13.74 1.36
CA TRP A 253 4.41 12.51 1.15
C TRP A 253 4.80 11.47 2.20
N GLY A 254 3.88 10.56 2.50
CA GLY A 254 4.03 9.54 3.53
C GLY A 254 3.20 8.29 3.24
N GLY A 255 2.61 7.72 4.27
CA GLY A 255 1.82 6.49 4.21
C GLY A 255 2.66 5.23 4.42
N SER A 256 2.02 4.09 4.29
CA SER A 256 2.59 2.79 4.59
C SER A 256 3.49 2.22 3.47
N CYS A 257 3.23 2.60 2.20
CA CYS A 257 3.82 1.96 1.03
C CYS A 257 5.03 2.73 0.47
N PHE A 258 4.89 4.02 0.16
CA PHE A 258 5.94 4.77 -0.52
C PHE A 258 7.26 4.80 0.23
N PRO A 259 7.32 5.13 1.54
CA PRO A 259 8.58 5.14 2.26
C PRO A 259 9.24 3.76 2.30
N LYS A 260 8.45 2.71 2.54
CA LYS A 260 8.92 1.33 2.62
C LYS A 260 9.53 0.89 1.29
N ASP A 261 8.78 0.98 0.20
CA ASP A 261 9.18 0.48 -1.10
C ASP A 261 10.38 1.24 -1.68
N LEU A 262 10.46 2.57 -1.42
CA LEU A 262 11.64 3.36 -1.81
C LEU A 262 12.91 2.97 -1.05
N VAL A 263 12.81 2.66 0.25
CA VAL A 263 13.95 2.16 1.02
C VAL A 263 14.42 0.82 0.44
N GLU A 264 13.50 -0.06 0.11
CA GLU A 264 13.81 -1.35 -0.50
C GLU A 264 14.47 -1.18 -1.88
N VAL A 265 13.89 -0.38 -2.78
CA VAL A 265 14.51 -0.11 -4.10
C VAL A 265 15.91 0.46 -3.96
N ASN A 266 16.14 1.37 -3.01
CA ASN A 266 17.48 1.90 -2.74
C ASN A 266 18.46 0.84 -2.21
N ASN A 267 17.96 -0.17 -1.49
CA ASN A 267 18.81 -1.24 -0.94
C ASN A 267 19.11 -2.32 -1.98
N PHE A 268 18.19 -2.59 -2.90
CA PHE A 268 18.38 -3.54 -4.00
C PHE A 268 19.71 -3.42 -4.72
N TYR A 269 20.21 -2.22 -4.84
CA TYR A 269 21.34 -1.89 -5.69
C TYR A 269 22.59 -1.47 -4.92
N LYS A 270 22.52 -1.48 -3.57
CA LYS A 270 23.68 -1.12 -2.74
C LYS A 270 24.82 -2.14 -2.83
N ASP A 271 24.47 -3.41 -3.04
CA ASP A 271 25.43 -4.50 -3.11
C ASP A 271 25.96 -4.74 -4.56
N GLY A 272 25.48 -3.95 -5.53
CA GLY A 272 25.89 -3.99 -6.92
C GLY A 272 26.42 -2.65 -7.42
N ASP A 273 27.11 -2.65 -8.55
CA ASP A 273 27.65 -1.44 -9.21
C ASP A 273 26.58 -0.53 -9.85
N LEU A 274 25.30 -0.73 -9.52
CA LEU A 274 24.20 0.04 -10.09
C LEU A 274 23.96 1.34 -9.31
N ASN A 275 24.21 2.47 -9.96
CA ASN A 275 23.97 3.80 -9.40
C ASN A 275 22.65 4.40 -9.96
N LEU A 276 21.69 4.67 -9.07
CA LEU A 276 20.37 5.22 -9.41
C LEU A 276 20.16 6.60 -8.74
N PRO A 277 20.87 7.65 -9.16
CA PRO A 277 20.89 8.94 -8.44
C PRO A 277 19.52 9.61 -8.35
N LEU A 278 18.63 9.43 -9.34
CA LEU A 278 17.28 9.97 -9.28
C LEU A 278 16.49 9.30 -8.15
N ILE A 279 16.45 7.99 -8.13
CA ILE A 279 15.67 7.22 -7.15
C ILE A 279 16.22 7.43 -5.73
N SER A 280 17.53 7.39 -5.57
CA SER A 280 18.17 7.55 -4.26
C SER A 280 17.98 8.93 -3.62
N ASN A 281 17.64 9.96 -4.40
CA ASN A 281 17.39 11.30 -3.89
C ASN A 281 15.92 11.62 -3.62
N ILE A 282 14.95 10.74 -3.96
CA ILE A 282 13.52 11.01 -3.76
C ILE A 282 13.19 11.21 -2.27
N ILE A 283 13.67 10.33 -1.39
CA ILE A 283 13.46 10.43 0.07
C ILE A 283 14.11 11.71 0.60
N LYS A 284 15.32 12.01 0.16
CA LYS A 284 16.02 13.24 0.56
C LYS A 284 15.25 14.48 0.17
N SER A 285 14.75 14.55 -1.08
CA SER A 285 13.93 15.67 -1.56
C SER A 285 12.66 15.86 -0.71
N ASN A 286 12.01 14.76 -0.30
CA ASN A 286 10.83 14.80 0.57
C ASN A 286 11.16 15.37 1.95
N ASN A 287 12.23 14.90 2.58
CA ASN A 287 12.66 15.36 3.90
C ASN A 287 13.09 16.85 3.88
N GLU A 288 13.78 17.28 2.85
CA GLU A 288 14.13 18.68 2.63
C GLU A 288 12.89 19.57 2.49
N HIS A 289 11.85 19.06 1.82
CA HIS A 289 10.61 19.82 1.68
C HIS A 289 9.82 19.89 2.99
N LEU A 290 9.78 18.81 3.77
CA LEU A 290 9.20 18.80 5.12
C LEU A 290 9.85 19.86 6.01
N ASN A 291 11.19 19.87 6.06
CA ASN A 291 11.95 20.85 6.83
C ASN A 291 11.67 22.29 6.36
N TRP A 292 11.62 22.50 5.04
CA TRP A 292 11.26 23.82 4.50
C TRP A 292 9.85 24.23 4.92
N THR A 293 8.88 23.32 4.94
CA THR A 293 7.52 23.58 5.37
C THR A 293 7.47 23.99 6.84
N VAL A 294 8.17 23.27 7.72
CA VAL A 294 8.30 23.61 9.14
C VAL A 294 8.88 25.01 9.31
N GLN A 295 9.98 25.32 8.61
CA GLN A 295 10.60 26.65 8.68
C GLN A 295 9.63 27.76 8.22
N LYS A 296 8.80 27.49 7.20
CA LYS A 296 7.78 28.46 6.77
C LYS A 296 6.68 28.67 7.80
N MET A 297 6.25 27.60 8.48
CA MET A 297 5.27 27.70 9.57
C MET A 297 5.82 28.56 10.73
N LEU A 298 7.07 28.33 11.12
CA LEU A 298 7.73 29.12 12.17
C LEU A 298 7.89 30.59 11.78
N MET A 299 8.29 30.88 10.55
CA MET A 299 8.36 32.27 10.04
C MET A 299 7.00 32.95 10.12
N LEU A 300 5.94 32.30 9.63
CA LEU A 300 4.58 32.85 9.67
C LEU A 300 4.08 33.07 11.09
N LYS A 301 4.39 32.15 12.02
CA LYS A 301 4.09 32.30 13.44
C LYS A 301 4.74 33.55 14.01
N ASN A 302 6.04 33.73 13.77
CA ASN A 302 6.83 34.84 14.31
C ASN A 302 6.43 36.18 13.67
N ASP A 303 6.31 36.24 12.35
CA ASP A 303 5.94 37.48 11.61
C ASP A 303 4.56 38.01 12.02
N ASN A 304 3.66 37.15 12.48
CA ASN A 304 2.31 37.53 12.91
C ASN A 304 2.13 37.52 14.43
N ASN A 305 3.20 37.32 15.20
CA ASN A 305 3.20 37.25 16.68
C ASN A 305 2.15 36.23 17.22
N LEU A 306 2.06 35.06 16.58
CA LEU A 306 1.14 34.01 16.99
C LEU A 306 1.79 33.14 18.11
N ASN A 307 0.96 32.72 19.06
CA ASN A 307 1.44 31.94 20.20
C ASN A 307 1.52 30.45 19.89
N LYS A 308 0.58 29.92 19.08
CA LYS A 308 0.43 28.47 18.86
C LYS A 308 0.23 28.14 17.38
N ILE A 309 0.60 26.91 17.03
CA ILE A 309 0.31 26.31 15.73
C ILE A 309 -0.67 25.14 15.93
N PHE A 310 -1.76 25.13 15.17
CA PHE A 310 -2.73 24.05 15.17
C PHE A 310 -2.53 23.19 13.91
N LEU A 311 -2.29 21.90 14.11
CA LEU A 311 -2.19 20.89 13.06
C LEU A 311 -3.49 20.12 13.01
N VAL A 312 -4.18 20.15 11.88
CA VAL A 312 -5.51 19.56 11.71
C VAL A 312 -5.45 18.37 10.76
N GLY A 313 -5.93 17.22 11.25
CA GLY A 313 -5.87 15.95 10.53
C GLY A 313 -4.54 15.22 10.77
N ALA A 314 -4.61 14.03 11.38
CA ALA A 314 -3.43 13.23 11.70
C ALA A 314 -3.14 12.12 10.68
N ALA A 315 -4.13 11.70 9.88
CA ALA A 315 -3.92 10.71 8.83
C ALA A 315 -2.97 11.24 7.75
N PHE A 316 -2.26 10.34 7.08
CA PHE A 316 -1.28 10.74 6.06
C PHE A 316 -1.93 11.35 4.81
N LYS A 317 -3.22 11.11 4.59
CA LYS A 317 -4.07 11.71 3.54
C LYS A 317 -5.55 11.65 3.91
N GLU A 318 -6.41 12.20 3.04
CA GLU A 318 -7.87 12.13 3.14
C GLU A 318 -8.42 10.70 3.01
N ASP A 319 -9.59 10.45 3.59
CA ASP A 319 -10.38 9.22 3.49
C ASP A 319 -9.69 7.93 4.03
N THR A 320 -8.77 8.06 4.98
CA THR A 320 -8.13 6.94 5.68
C THR A 320 -7.92 7.27 7.15
N ASP A 321 -7.82 6.24 7.99
CA ASP A 321 -7.41 6.33 9.40
C ASP A 321 -5.92 5.96 9.61
N ASP A 322 -5.16 5.74 8.54
CA ASP A 322 -3.74 5.38 8.62
C ASP A 322 -2.85 6.56 9.01
N LEU A 323 -2.17 6.41 10.15
CA LEU A 323 -1.27 7.40 10.74
C LEU A 323 0.21 7.16 10.36
N ARG A 324 0.53 6.07 9.67
CA ARG A 324 1.92 5.69 9.37
C ARG A 324 2.59 6.70 8.46
N ASN A 325 3.76 7.21 8.92
CA ASN A 325 4.52 8.25 8.21
C ASN A 325 3.66 9.45 7.80
N SER A 326 2.74 9.87 8.69
CA SER A 326 1.90 11.03 8.46
C SER A 326 2.74 12.31 8.49
N PRO A 327 2.69 13.15 7.45
CA PRO A 327 3.37 14.44 7.45
C PRO A 327 2.99 15.34 8.64
N THR A 328 1.73 15.32 9.05
CA THR A 328 1.24 16.09 10.19
C THR A 328 1.90 15.64 11.49
N LEU A 329 2.02 14.32 11.71
CA LEU A 329 2.67 13.79 12.91
C LEU A 329 4.18 14.01 12.90
N ASP A 330 4.82 13.98 11.73
CA ASP A 330 6.25 14.29 11.62
C ASP A 330 6.53 15.76 11.90
N ILE A 331 5.68 16.68 11.41
CA ILE A 331 5.74 18.11 11.76
C ILE A 331 5.55 18.30 13.27
N TYR A 332 4.57 17.62 13.88
CA TYR A 332 4.31 17.69 15.31
C TYR A 332 5.54 17.27 16.13
N LYS A 333 6.17 16.15 15.77
CA LYS A 333 7.41 15.68 16.44
C LYS A 333 8.55 16.70 16.32
N ILE A 334 8.74 17.30 15.13
CA ILE A 334 9.77 18.31 14.93
C ILE A 334 9.50 19.53 15.85
N PHE A 335 8.25 19.97 15.98
CA PHE A 335 7.90 21.05 16.87
C PHE A 335 8.17 20.71 18.34
N GLU A 336 7.83 19.50 18.78
CA GLU A 336 8.18 19.04 20.14
C GLU A 336 9.70 19.06 20.40
N GLU A 337 10.50 18.57 19.44
CA GLU A 337 11.97 18.52 19.53
C GLU A 337 12.60 19.90 19.64
N ILE A 338 12.05 20.92 19.01
CA ILE A 338 12.56 22.30 19.06
C ILE A 338 11.90 23.14 20.16
N GLY A 339 11.01 22.55 20.97
CA GLY A 339 10.33 23.23 22.08
C GLY A 339 9.24 24.21 21.65
N GLU A 340 8.67 24.06 20.46
CA GLU A 340 7.57 24.87 19.96
C GLU A 340 6.21 24.32 20.38
N GLU A 341 5.31 25.20 20.82
CA GLU A 341 3.97 24.79 21.22
C GLU A 341 3.08 24.54 19.99
N ALA A 342 2.83 23.27 19.69
CA ALA A 342 1.92 22.81 18.65
C ALA A 342 0.80 21.93 19.23
N VAL A 343 -0.40 22.02 18.68
CA VAL A 343 -1.54 21.19 19.05
C VAL A 343 -2.00 20.41 17.82
N SER A 344 -2.05 19.09 17.96
CA SER A 344 -2.56 18.21 16.88
C SER A 344 -3.98 17.76 17.20
N TYR A 345 -4.92 18.05 16.30
CA TYR A 345 -6.28 17.53 16.33
C TYR A 345 -6.39 16.31 15.41
N THR A 346 -6.59 15.13 16.01
CA THR A 346 -6.65 13.86 15.27
C THR A 346 -7.98 13.61 14.60
N HIS A 347 -9.09 14.19 15.13
CA HIS A 347 -10.44 14.02 14.59
C HIS A 347 -11.16 15.36 14.57
N LEU A 348 -11.42 15.87 13.38
CA LEU A 348 -12.54 16.79 13.16
C LEU A 348 -13.73 15.94 12.69
N ARG A 349 -14.65 15.61 13.59
CA ARG A 349 -15.99 15.25 13.15
C ARG A 349 -16.59 16.48 12.47
N ALA A 350 -17.30 16.28 11.35
CA ALA A 350 -17.89 17.34 10.53
C ALA A 350 -18.89 18.27 11.28
N HIS A 351 -19.01 18.16 12.60
CA HIS A 351 -19.91 18.92 13.47
C HIS A 351 -19.25 19.54 14.70
N GLU A 352 -17.93 19.40 14.88
CA GLU A 352 -17.24 20.18 15.90
C GLU A 352 -16.84 21.51 15.28
N THR A 353 -17.78 22.45 15.28
CA THR A 353 -17.48 23.87 15.09
C THR A 353 -16.52 24.30 16.20
N LEU A 354 -15.48 25.04 15.84
CA LEU A 354 -14.56 25.73 16.73
C LEU A 354 -15.34 26.77 17.58
N THR A 355 -16.09 26.29 18.55
CA THR A 355 -16.72 27.08 19.57
C THR A 355 -16.34 26.46 20.92
N ASP A 356 -15.09 26.71 21.33
CA ASP A 356 -14.69 26.91 22.73
C ASP A 356 -13.24 27.43 22.78
#